data_535afcbce67625eec7146c920eea5bf4
#
_entry.id   535afcbce67625eec7146c920eea5bf4
#
_cell.length_a   1.000
_cell.length_b   1.000
_cell.length_c   1.000
_cell.angle_alpha   90.00
_cell.angle_beta   90.00
_cell.angle_gamma   90.00
#
_symmetry.space_group_name_H-M   'P 1'
#
loop_
_entity.id
_entity.type
_entity.pdbx_description
1 polymer ?
#
loop_
_entity_poly.entity_id
_entity_poly.type
_entity_poly.pdbx_seq_one_letter_code
_entity_poly.pdbx_strand_id
1 'polypeptide(L)'
;MAQTPESLGTELMTASVSRRKFLIGTTVAAGLAVVTAACGSDDDPVTTDTTTGDTTPDDGEGGKKLSGDAAIAEFAAGLEVLAVNTYKSALDAATAGKLGAVPPAVATYVQTAMGHHQEHLDALNEVVTGAGGTKVTTPNAGLEPTVKTMLSQVKDVPGAANLALTLEDIAAQTYLSVVPVLKSKEAIKLVGSIIVVDQQHQSILLYALGKYPVPEVFMKTDKAAKPA
;
A
#
# COMPACT_ATOMS: atom_id res chain seq x y z
N MET A 1 32.22 19.45 -32.13
CA MET A 1 30.78 19.41 -32.51
C MET A 1 29.99 19.17 -31.23
N ALA A 2 29.29 20.15 -30.77
CA ALA A 2 28.48 20.06 -29.55
C ALA A 2 27.14 19.37 -29.87
N GLN A 3 26.80 18.31 -29.16
CA GLN A 3 25.50 17.64 -29.27
C GLN A 3 24.41 18.53 -28.66
N THR A 4 23.32 18.70 -29.38
CA THR A 4 22.18 19.49 -28.96
C THR A 4 21.32 18.72 -27.89
N PRO A 5 20.63 19.42 -26.96
CA PRO A 5 19.89 18.80 -25.84
C PRO A 5 18.70 17.93 -26.26
N GLU A 6 18.30 17.93 -27.52
CA GLU A 6 17.11 17.19 -27.97
C GLU A 6 17.33 15.68 -28.18
N SER A 7 18.56 15.20 -28.21
CA SER A 7 18.82 13.77 -28.42
C SER A 7 18.78 12.91 -27.19
N LEU A 8 18.76 13.50 -26.00
CA LEU A 8 18.72 12.77 -24.72
C LEU A 8 17.29 12.45 -24.22
N GLY A 9 16.27 13.09 -24.79
CA GLY A 9 14.88 12.90 -24.36
C GLY A 9 14.20 11.66 -24.94
N THR A 10 14.68 11.14 -26.06
CA THR A 10 13.95 10.11 -26.82
C THR A 10 14.33 8.67 -26.44
N GLU A 11 15.50 8.44 -25.86
CA GLU A 11 15.94 7.10 -25.46
C GLU A 11 15.43 6.65 -24.08
N LEU A 12 14.99 7.58 -23.22
CA LEU A 12 14.47 7.25 -21.88
C LEU A 12 13.01 6.78 -21.88
N MET A 13 12.28 6.88 -22.99
CA MET A 13 10.85 6.51 -23.05
C MET A 13 10.56 5.11 -23.58
N THR A 14 11.56 4.30 -23.96
CA THR A 14 11.32 2.98 -24.56
C THR A 14 11.67 1.78 -23.68
N ALA A 15 12.16 1.98 -22.47
CA ALA A 15 12.37 0.89 -21.52
C ALA A 15 11.11 0.62 -20.70
N SER A 16 10.17 -0.12 -21.28
CA SER A 16 9.09 -0.76 -20.53
C SER A 16 9.70 -1.82 -19.61
N VAL A 17 10.19 -1.41 -18.44
CA VAL A 17 10.58 -2.34 -17.40
C VAL A 17 9.30 -2.88 -16.76
N SER A 18 8.97 -4.12 -17.05
CA SER A 18 7.85 -4.82 -16.43
C SER A 18 8.04 -4.81 -14.91
N ARG A 19 7.16 -4.14 -14.20
CA ARG A 19 7.18 -3.93 -12.74
C ARG A 19 7.19 -5.24 -11.95
N ARG A 20 6.70 -6.34 -12.54
CA ARG A 20 6.73 -7.69 -11.96
C ARG A 20 8.14 -8.27 -11.78
N LYS A 21 9.14 -7.82 -12.53
CA LYS A 21 10.52 -8.34 -12.43
C LYS A 21 11.36 -7.68 -11.34
N PHE A 22 10.91 -6.58 -10.76
CA PHE A 22 11.67 -5.88 -9.72
C PHE A 22 11.51 -6.51 -8.33
N LEU A 23 10.40 -7.21 -8.08
CA LEU A 23 10.12 -7.88 -6.80
C LEU A 23 10.62 -9.33 -6.72
N ILE A 24 10.96 -9.95 -7.87
CA ILE A 24 11.56 -11.29 -7.88
C ILE A 24 13.07 -11.09 -7.87
N GLY A 25 13.69 -11.28 -6.71
CA GLY A 25 15.11 -11.18 -6.49
C GLY A 25 15.91 -11.95 -7.54
N THR A 26 16.89 -11.28 -8.14
CA THR A 26 17.93 -11.88 -8.96
C THR A 26 18.72 -12.89 -8.15
N THR A 27 18.40 -14.17 -8.30
CA THR A 27 19.31 -15.25 -7.96
C THR A 27 20.45 -15.25 -8.99
N VAL A 28 21.54 -14.61 -8.66
CA VAL A 28 22.79 -14.82 -9.36
C VAL A 28 23.38 -16.13 -8.83
N ALA A 29 23.32 -17.16 -9.66
CA ALA A 29 24.10 -18.38 -9.43
C ALA A 29 25.57 -18.06 -9.76
N ALA A 30 26.42 -18.11 -8.76
CA ALA A 30 27.86 -18.23 -8.95
C ALA A 30 28.42 -19.10 -7.83
N GLY A 31 28.91 -20.21 -8.21
CA GLY A 31 29.82 -21.23 -7.81
C GLY A 31 30.37 -21.33 -6.39
N LEU A 32 30.18 -22.53 -5.87
CA LEU A 32 31.05 -23.35 -5.03
C LEU A 32 32.13 -22.67 -4.15
N ALA A 33 31.99 -22.85 -2.84
CA ALA A 33 33.08 -23.34 -2.01
C ALA A 33 32.49 -24.11 -0.81
N VAL A 34 32.68 -25.41 -0.81
CA VAL A 34 32.44 -26.32 0.33
C VAL A 34 33.54 -26.09 1.34
N VAL A 35 33.20 -25.74 2.56
CA VAL A 35 34.06 -25.91 3.72
C VAL A 35 33.32 -26.74 4.75
N THR A 36 33.71 -28.01 4.85
CA THR A 36 33.35 -28.92 5.91
C THR A 36 34.21 -28.59 7.14
N ALA A 37 33.59 -28.30 8.25
CA ALA A 37 34.23 -28.46 9.55
C ALA A 37 33.28 -29.20 10.47
N ALA A 38 33.71 -30.36 10.86
CA ALA A 38 33.08 -31.32 11.77
C ALA A 38 33.30 -30.93 13.23
N CYS A 39 32.51 -31.57 14.05
CA CYS A 39 32.72 -31.94 15.48
C CYS A 39 31.88 -31.19 16.51
N GLY A 40 31.11 -31.99 17.21
CA GLY A 40 30.60 -31.74 18.55
C GLY A 40 29.29 -32.47 18.82
N SER A 41 29.39 -33.77 19.16
CA SER A 41 28.32 -34.57 19.76
C SER A 41 28.15 -34.18 21.24
N ASP A 42 26.88 -33.97 21.65
CA ASP A 42 26.45 -34.28 23.01
C ASP A 42 25.00 -34.77 22.95
N ASP A 43 24.84 -36.03 23.33
CA ASP A 43 23.59 -36.76 23.49
C ASP A 43 22.89 -36.35 24.78
N ASP A 44 21.61 -35.94 24.70
CA ASP A 44 20.69 -36.06 25.84
C ASP A 44 19.29 -36.50 25.34
N PRO A 45 18.65 -37.42 26.07
CA PRO A 45 17.48 -38.16 25.57
C PRO A 45 16.20 -37.33 25.67
N VAL A 46 15.53 -37.16 24.52
CA VAL A 46 14.18 -36.59 24.43
C VAL A 46 13.17 -37.59 24.96
N THR A 47 12.55 -37.28 26.09
CA THR A 47 11.34 -37.95 26.56
C THR A 47 10.14 -37.55 25.67
N THR A 48 9.61 -38.52 24.95
CA THR A 48 8.34 -38.42 24.24
C THR A 48 7.17 -38.44 25.22
N ASP A 49 6.58 -37.28 25.45
CA ASP A 49 5.27 -37.20 26.10
C ASP A 49 4.18 -37.17 25.02
N THR A 50 3.47 -38.31 24.91
CA THR A 50 2.36 -38.48 23.96
C THR A 50 1.09 -37.98 24.65
N THR A 51 0.79 -36.70 24.52
CA THR A 51 -0.54 -36.17 24.87
C THR A 51 -1.46 -36.26 23.67
N THR A 52 -2.35 -37.22 23.70
CA THR A 52 -3.52 -37.35 22.82
C THR A 52 -4.42 -36.15 23.05
N GLY A 53 -4.31 -35.12 22.18
CA GLY A 53 -5.23 -34.00 22.12
C GLY A 53 -6.44 -34.32 21.24
N ASP A 54 -7.58 -34.32 21.88
CA ASP A 54 -8.91 -34.39 21.33
C ASP A 54 -9.10 -33.39 20.17
N THR A 55 -9.26 -33.88 18.94
CA THR A 55 -9.61 -33.06 17.77
C THR A 55 -11.12 -32.98 17.67
N THR A 56 -11.73 -32.01 18.32
CA THR A 56 -13.02 -31.49 17.91
C THR A 56 -12.84 -30.70 16.62
N PRO A 57 -13.63 -30.94 15.56
CA PRO A 57 -13.63 -30.08 14.39
C PRO A 57 -14.20 -28.71 14.80
N ASP A 58 -13.36 -27.69 14.73
CA ASP A 58 -13.81 -26.29 14.82
C ASP A 58 -14.37 -25.91 13.43
N ASP A 59 -15.67 -26.01 13.26
CA ASP A 59 -16.42 -25.49 12.11
C ASP A 59 -16.61 -23.98 12.30
N GLY A 60 -15.51 -23.21 12.32
CA GLY A 60 -15.49 -21.77 12.42
C GLY A 60 -14.75 -21.15 11.24
N GLU A 61 -15.48 -20.57 10.31
CA GLU A 61 -15.03 -19.72 9.21
C GLU A 61 -14.45 -18.40 9.77
N GLY A 62 -13.51 -18.51 10.70
CA GLY A 62 -12.77 -17.42 11.32
C GLY A 62 -11.33 -17.48 10.87
N GLY A 63 -10.91 -16.60 9.94
CA GLY A 63 -9.51 -16.46 9.56
C GLY A 63 -8.62 -16.32 10.81
N LYS A 64 -7.41 -16.89 10.74
CA LYS A 64 -6.42 -16.82 11.81
C LYS A 64 -6.21 -15.34 12.21
N LYS A 65 -6.35 -15.03 13.50
CA LYS A 65 -6.04 -13.69 14.01
C LYS A 65 -4.56 -13.38 13.76
N LEU A 66 -4.31 -12.37 12.93
CA LEU A 66 -2.97 -11.93 12.56
C LEU A 66 -2.34 -11.10 13.70
N SER A 67 -1.00 -11.01 13.70
CA SER A 67 -0.23 -10.21 14.66
C SER A 67 0.99 -9.58 13.98
N GLY A 68 1.62 -8.59 14.62
CA GLY A 68 2.82 -7.93 14.10
C GLY A 68 2.61 -7.29 12.74
N ASP A 69 3.59 -7.44 11.85
CA ASP A 69 3.58 -6.83 10.50
C ASP A 69 2.37 -7.27 9.66
N ALA A 70 1.92 -8.51 9.82
CA ALA A 70 0.76 -9.02 9.09
C ALA A 70 -0.56 -8.37 9.54
N ALA A 71 -0.74 -8.11 10.83
CA ALA A 71 -1.91 -7.37 11.32
C ALA A 71 -1.90 -5.90 10.86
N ILE A 72 -0.72 -5.30 10.78
CA ILE A 72 -0.55 -3.95 10.21
C ILE A 72 -0.91 -3.96 8.72
N ALA A 73 -0.45 -4.96 7.97
CA ALA A 73 -0.78 -5.11 6.56
C ALA A 73 -2.28 -5.32 6.32
N GLU A 74 -2.94 -6.12 7.17
CA GLU A 74 -4.41 -6.33 7.11
C GLU A 74 -5.17 -5.02 7.34
N PHE A 75 -4.79 -4.26 8.37
CA PHE A 75 -5.38 -2.96 8.64
C PHE A 75 -5.15 -1.98 7.47
N ALA A 76 -3.92 -1.88 6.97
CA ALA A 76 -3.56 -1.01 5.86
C ALA A 76 -4.30 -1.41 4.56
N ALA A 77 -4.44 -2.71 4.27
CA ALA A 77 -5.20 -3.19 3.13
C ALA A 77 -6.66 -2.68 3.14
N GLY A 78 -7.29 -2.59 4.31
CA GLY A 78 -8.62 -1.99 4.45
C GLY A 78 -8.66 -0.50 4.09
N LEU A 79 -7.59 0.24 4.32
CA LEU A 79 -7.45 1.64 3.89
C LEU A 79 -7.28 1.74 2.38
N GLU A 80 -6.50 0.84 1.76
CA GLU A 80 -6.36 0.80 0.31
C GLU A 80 -7.68 0.46 -0.40
N VAL A 81 -8.47 -0.50 0.13
CA VAL A 81 -9.83 -0.76 -0.38
C VAL A 81 -10.68 0.51 -0.34
N LEU A 82 -10.60 1.27 0.76
CA LEU A 82 -11.35 2.51 0.91
C LEU A 82 -10.91 3.55 -0.13
N ALA A 83 -9.60 3.69 -0.37
CA ALA A 83 -9.04 4.59 -1.37
C ALA A 83 -9.49 4.21 -2.78
N VAL A 84 -9.33 2.95 -3.20
CA VAL A 84 -9.78 2.44 -4.51
C VAL A 84 -11.27 2.74 -4.72
N ASN A 85 -12.12 2.42 -3.74
CA ASN A 85 -13.57 2.65 -3.81
C ASN A 85 -13.91 4.14 -3.93
N THR A 86 -13.16 5.01 -3.25
CA THR A 86 -13.39 6.45 -3.28
C THR A 86 -12.97 7.05 -4.62
N TYR A 87 -11.80 6.68 -5.15
CA TYR A 87 -11.36 7.11 -6.47
C TYR A 87 -12.29 6.60 -7.58
N LYS A 88 -12.75 5.34 -7.48
CA LYS A 88 -13.76 4.80 -8.39
C LYS A 88 -15.05 5.61 -8.36
N SER A 89 -15.55 5.95 -7.18
CA SER A 89 -16.77 6.74 -7.01
C SER A 89 -16.63 8.16 -7.61
N ALA A 90 -15.44 8.75 -7.51
CA ALA A 90 -15.14 10.04 -8.13
C ALA A 90 -15.14 9.94 -9.67
N LEU A 91 -14.57 8.86 -10.24
CA LEU A 91 -14.62 8.59 -11.68
C LEU A 91 -16.06 8.38 -12.18
N ASP A 92 -16.85 7.60 -11.46
CA ASP A 92 -18.26 7.35 -11.78
C ASP A 92 -19.06 8.67 -11.75
N ALA A 93 -18.83 9.54 -10.77
CA ALA A 93 -19.47 10.85 -10.67
C ALA A 93 -19.03 11.79 -11.81
N ALA A 94 -17.74 11.76 -12.19
CA ALA A 94 -17.21 12.51 -13.33
C ALA A 94 -17.86 12.07 -14.65
N THR A 95 -17.92 10.76 -14.88
CA THR A 95 -18.53 10.16 -16.08
C THR A 95 -20.03 10.48 -16.17
N ALA A 96 -20.72 10.52 -15.03
CA ALA A 96 -22.12 10.91 -14.94
C ALA A 96 -22.35 12.43 -15.06
N GLY A 97 -21.30 13.24 -15.27
CA GLY A 97 -21.38 14.71 -15.39
C GLY A 97 -21.68 15.44 -14.07
N LYS A 98 -21.66 14.75 -12.93
CA LYS A 98 -22.01 15.32 -11.62
C LYS A 98 -20.98 16.31 -11.08
N LEU A 99 -19.74 16.26 -11.59
CA LEU A 99 -18.64 17.12 -11.16
C LEU A 99 -18.41 18.32 -12.10
N GLY A 100 -19.28 18.50 -13.13
CA GLY A 100 -19.07 19.47 -14.20
C GLY A 100 -18.00 19.01 -15.19
N ALA A 101 -17.35 19.97 -15.87
CA ALA A 101 -16.28 19.68 -16.81
C ALA A 101 -15.01 19.20 -16.08
N VAL A 102 -14.59 17.98 -16.36
CA VAL A 102 -13.36 17.40 -15.79
C VAL A 102 -12.22 17.53 -16.78
N PRO A 103 -11.14 18.24 -16.47
CA PRO A 103 -9.97 18.32 -17.34
C PRO A 103 -9.33 16.94 -17.56
N PRO A 104 -8.85 16.63 -18.79
CA PRO A 104 -8.24 15.33 -19.08
C PRO A 104 -7.09 14.94 -18.13
N ALA A 105 -6.26 15.89 -17.73
CA ALA A 105 -5.17 15.65 -16.78
C ALA A 105 -5.68 15.19 -15.40
N VAL A 106 -6.83 15.72 -14.94
CA VAL A 106 -7.46 15.30 -13.69
C VAL A 106 -7.98 13.88 -13.82
N ALA A 107 -8.65 13.54 -14.91
CA ALA A 107 -9.13 12.18 -15.16
C ALA A 107 -7.96 11.17 -15.19
N THR A 108 -6.86 11.51 -15.87
CA THR A 108 -5.65 10.70 -15.90
C THR A 108 -5.06 10.52 -14.51
N TYR A 109 -4.96 11.59 -13.71
CA TYR A 109 -4.48 11.51 -12.33
C TYR A 109 -5.33 10.54 -11.50
N VAL A 110 -6.66 10.69 -11.52
CA VAL A 110 -7.57 9.85 -10.71
C VAL A 110 -7.44 8.37 -11.10
N GLN A 111 -7.34 8.05 -12.39
CA GLN A 111 -7.12 6.69 -12.86
C GLN A 111 -5.77 6.13 -12.40
N THR A 112 -4.72 6.96 -12.48
CA THR A 112 -3.37 6.57 -12.06
C THR A 112 -3.30 6.33 -10.55
N ALA A 113 -3.81 7.26 -9.73
CA ALA A 113 -3.83 7.12 -8.28
C ALA A 113 -4.64 5.89 -7.85
N MET A 114 -5.84 5.68 -8.43
CA MET A 114 -6.64 4.48 -8.19
C MET A 114 -5.85 3.19 -8.51
N GLY A 115 -5.11 3.17 -9.62
CA GLY A 115 -4.27 2.04 -10.00
C GLY A 115 -3.13 1.79 -9.00
N HIS A 116 -2.50 2.86 -8.49
CA HIS A 116 -1.46 2.74 -7.46
C HIS A 116 -2.03 2.14 -6.16
N HIS A 117 -3.17 2.62 -5.68
CA HIS A 117 -3.83 2.06 -4.49
C HIS A 117 -4.24 0.60 -4.69
N GLN A 118 -4.66 0.21 -5.90
CA GLN A 118 -4.93 -1.20 -6.19
C GLN A 118 -3.66 -2.06 -6.10
N GLU A 119 -2.53 -1.58 -6.63
CA GLU A 119 -1.24 -2.29 -6.52
C GLU A 119 -0.73 -2.33 -5.07
N HIS A 120 -0.93 -1.27 -4.26
CA HIS A 120 -0.65 -1.26 -2.82
C HIS A 120 -1.50 -2.32 -2.09
N LEU A 121 -2.80 -2.35 -2.36
CA LEU A 121 -3.73 -3.34 -1.81
C LEU A 121 -3.30 -4.78 -2.13
N ASP A 122 -2.92 -5.04 -3.38
CA ASP A 122 -2.49 -6.37 -3.79
C ASP A 122 -1.20 -6.78 -3.08
N ALA A 123 -0.22 -5.89 -2.94
CA ALA A 123 1.02 -6.15 -2.21
C ALA A 123 0.79 -6.39 -0.70
N LEU A 124 -0.09 -5.61 -0.07
CA LEU A 124 -0.47 -5.81 1.34
C LEU A 124 -1.21 -7.14 1.54
N ASN A 125 -2.09 -7.50 0.62
CA ASN A 125 -2.79 -8.78 0.63
C ASN A 125 -1.86 -9.97 0.43
N GLU A 126 -0.74 -9.83 -0.29
CA GLU A 126 0.30 -10.86 -0.35
C GLU A 126 0.93 -11.11 1.03
N VAL A 127 1.16 -10.05 1.82
CA VAL A 127 1.66 -10.18 3.21
C VAL A 127 0.62 -10.85 4.10
N VAL A 128 -0.65 -10.43 4.01
CA VAL A 128 -1.76 -10.99 4.79
C VAL A 128 -1.93 -12.48 4.52
N THR A 129 -2.04 -12.87 3.26
CA THR A 129 -2.26 -14.28 2.86
C THR A 129 -1.03 -15.15 3.10
N GLY A 130 0.16 -14.60 2.91
CA GLY A 130 1.44 -15.27 3.24
C GLY A 130 1.58 -15.58 4.73
N ALA A 131 0.92 -14.82 5.61
CA ALA A 131 0.85 -15.09 7.05
C ALA A 131 -0.32 -16.02 7.45
N GLY A 132 -1.10 -16.51 6.48
CA GLY A 132 -2.28 -17.36 6.69
C GLY A 132 -3.57 -16.61 7.01
N GLY A 133 -3.60 -15.29 6.76
CA GLY A 133 -4.81 -14.48 6.84
C GLY A 133 -5.68 -14.58 5.58
N THR A 134 -6.88 -14.03 5.67
CA THR A 134 -7.80 -13.92 4.54
C THR A 134 -7.56 -12.64 3.75
N LYS A 135 -7.62 -12.71 2.43
CA LYS A 135 -7.51 -11.53 1.55
C LYS A 135 -8.53 -10.45 1.97
N VAL A 136 -8.04 -9.24 2.23
CA VAL A 136 -8.88 -8.09 2.56
C VAL A 136 -9.53 -7.53 1.29
N THR A 137 -10.85 -7.48 1.29
CA THR A 137 -11.67 -6.97 0.17
C THR A 137 -12.69 -5.94 0.62
N THR A 138 -12.77 -5.67 1.93
CA THR A 138 -13.70 -4.71 2.53
C THR A 138 -12.95 -3.47 3.00
N PRO A 139 -13.55 -2.28 2.89
CA PRO A 139 -12.91 -1.05 3.34
C PRO A 139 -12.79 -1.01 4.87
N ASN A 140 -11.88 -0.17 5.36
CA ASN A 140 -11.70 0.07 6.79
C ASN A 140 -13.00 0.58 7.41
N ALA A 141 -13.59 -0.21 8.33
CA ALA A 141 -14.88 0.05 8.94
C ALA A 141 -14.91 1.34 9.78
N GLY A 142 -13.77 1.76 10.35
CA GLY A 142 -13.68 2.96 11.17
C GLY A 142 -13.74 4.25 10.35
N LEU A 143 -13.22 4.25 9.14
CA LEU A 143 -13.17 5.44 8.27
C LEU A 143 -14.28 5.46 7.21
N GLU A 144 -14.77 4.32 6.77
CA GLU A 144 -15.75 4.22 5.68
C GLU A 144 -16.99 5.12 5.86
N PRO A 145 -17.66 5.17 7.05
CA PRO A 145 -18.83 6.01 7.24
C PRO A 145 -18.53 7.51 7.06
N THR A 146 -17.38 7.95 7.58
CA THR A 146 -16.93 9.34 7.45
C THR A 146 -16.65 9.68 5.99
N VAL A 147 -15.93 8.81 5.27
CA VAL A 147 -15.59 9.01 3.86
C VAL A 147 -16.84 9.00 2.99
N LYS A 148 -17.81 8.11 3.24
CA LYS A 148 -19.11 8.13 2.55
C LYS A 148 -19.85 9.44 2.75
N THR A 149 -19.83 9.98 3.97
CA THR A 149 -20.44 11.29 4.26
C THR A 149 -19.74 12.39 3.50
N MET A 150 -18.41 12.45 3.51
CA MET A 150 -17.63 13.44 2.76
C MET A 150 -17.89 13.34 1.26
N LEU A 151 -17.90 12.12 0.70
CA LEU A 151 -18.15 11.86 -0.71
C LEU A 151 -19.55 12.35 -1.14
N SER A 152 -20.57 12.19 -0.30
CA SER A 152 -21.92 12.66 -0.57
C SER A 152 -22.03 14.19 -0.70
N GLN A 153 -21.07 14.92 -0.15
CA GLN A 153 -21.00 16.38 -0.19
C GLN A 153 -20.20 16.92 -1.39
N VAL A 154 -19.52 16.04 -2.14
CA VAL A 154 -18.73 16.41 -3.32
C VAL A 154 -19.67 16.83 -4.45
N LYS A 155 -19.46 18.06 -4.98
CA LYS A 155 -20.32 18.65 -6.03
C LYS A 155 -19.55 19.04 -7.28
N ASP A 156 -18.22 19.09 -7.21
CA ASP A 156 -17.34 19.58 -8.26
C ASP A 156 -15.95 18.95 -8.18
N VAL A 157 -15.11 19.22 -9.16
CA VAL A 157 -13.73 18.72 -9.22
C VAL A 157 -12.87 19.18 -8.02
N PRO A 158 -12.90 20.47 -7.59
CA PRO A 158 -12.17 20.89 -6.39
C PRO A 158 -12.62 20.15 -5.12
N GLY A 159 -13.92 19.90 -4.95
CA GLY A 159 -14.46 19.11 -3.83
C GLY A 159 -13.93 17.68 -3.83
N ALA A 160 -13.91 17.03 -4.99
CA ALA A 160 -13.32 15.70 -5.13
C ALA A 160 -11.81 15.70 -4.83
N ALA A 161 -11.08 16.70 -5.31
CA ALA A 161 -9.65 16.84 -5.03
C ALA A 161 -9.35 17.08 -3.53
N ASN A 162 -10.16 17.84 -2.82
CA ASN A 162 -10.01 18.05 -1.38
C ASN A 162 -10.31 16.76 -0.59
N LEU A 163 -11.30 15.97 -1.00
CA LEU A 163 -11.55 14.66 -0.40
C LEU A 163 -10.37 13.72 -0.62
N ALA A 164 -9.89 13.61 -1.85
CA ALA A 164 -8.71 12.81 -2.18
C ALA A 164 -7.49 13.24 -1.34
N LEU A 165 -7.19 14.55 -1.29
CA LEU A 165 -6.09 15.08 -0.48
C LEU A 165 -6.21 14.69 1.00
N THR A 166 -7.42 14.71 1.55
CA THR A 166 -7.65 14.29 2.94
C THR A 166 -7.33 12.80 3.14
N LEU A 167 -7.71 11.95 2.19
CA LEU A 167 -7.43 10.51 2.29
C LEU A 167 -5.96 10.18 2.10
N GLU A 168 -5.30 10.82 1.14
CA GLU A 168 -3.84 10.68 0.94
C GLU A 168 -3.06 11.12 2.19
N ASP A 169 -3.50 12.20 2.84
CA ASP A 169 -2.86 12.69 4.06
C ASP A 169 -3.03 11.71 5.22
N ILE A 170 -4.23 11.13 5.40
CA ILE A 170 -4.47 10.08 6.39
C ILE A 170 -3.65 8.83 6.07
N ALA A 171 -3.60 8.39 4.82
CA ALA A 171 -2.88 7.20 4.40
C ALA A 171 -1.38 7.34 4.65
N ALA A 172 -0.74 8.38 4.13
CA ALA A 172 0.68 8.62 4.31
C ALA A 172 1.08 8.75 5.78
N GLN A 173 0.29 9.47 6.60
CA GLN A 173 0.53 9.61 8.03
C GLN A 173 0.35 8.28 8.77
N THR A 174 -0.61 7.45 8.35
CA THR A 174 -0.81 6.10 8.90
C THR A 174 0.38 5.22 8.61
N TYR A 175 0.83 5.17 7.37
CA TYR A 175 2.02 4.40 6.98
C TYR A 175 3.27 4.86 7.73
N LEU A 176 3.48 6.19 7.85
CA LEU A 176 4.61 6.69 8.63
C LEU A 176 4.53 6.29 10.10
N SER A 177 3.34 6.30 10.69
CA SER A 177 3.13 5.97 12.11
C SER A 177 3.47 4.53 12.46
N VAL A 178 3.37 3.61 11.50
CA VAL A 178 3.65 2.18 11.74
C VAL A 178 5.10 1.80 11.46
N VAL A 179 5.88 2.61 10.73
CA VAL A 179 7.30 2.33 10.44
C VAL A 179 8.11 1.93 11.68
N PRO A 180 8.02 2.64 12.83
CA PRO A 180 8.82 2.32 14.01
C PRO A 180 8.48 0.98 14.67
N VAL A 181 7.32 0.41 14.38
CA VAL A 181 6.86 -0.85 15.01
C VAL A 181 6.98 -2.06 14.09
N LEU A 182 7.25 -1.85 12.79
CA LEU A 182 7.51 -2.93 11.83
C LEU A 182 8.78 -3.69 12.19
N LYS A 183 8.80 -5.01 11.94
CA LYS A 183 9.89 -5.91 12.30
C LYS A 183 10.69 -6.41 11.09
N SER A 184 10.01 -6.74 9.98
CA SER A 184 10.70 -7.25 8.80
C SER A 184 11.21 -6.10 7.91
N LYS A 185 12.35 -6.33 7.27
CA LYS A 185 12.91 -5.38 6.31
C LYS A 185 12.01 -5.21 5.09
N GLU A 186 11.33 -6.27 4.71
CA GLU A 186 10.40 -6.34 3.61
C GLU A 186 9.18 -5.45 3.88
N ALA A 187 8.59 -5.53 5.10
CA ALA A 187 7.48 -4.68 5.51
C ALA A 187 7.89 -3.20 5.57
N ILE A 188 9.08 -2.90 6.14
CA ILE A 188 9.60 -1.53 6.18
C ILE A 188 9.80 -0.99 4.76
N LYS A 189 10.37 -1.80 3.84
CA LYS A 189 10.57 -1.39 2.44
C LYS A 189 9.24 -1.17 1.73
N LEU A 190 8.26 -2.06 1.90
CA LEU A 190 6.93 -1.93 1.31
C LEU A 190 6.25 -0.66 1.78
N VAL A 191 6.12 -0.46 3.09
CA VAL A 191 5.49 0.73 3.68
C VAL A 191 6.23 2.00 3.27
N GLY A 192 7.55 2.01 3.30
CA GLY A 192 8.35 3.16 2.87
C GLY A 192 8.15 3.52 1.41
N SER A 193 7.95 2.54 0.51
CA SER A 193 7.65 2.79 -0.91
C SER A 193 6.25 3.34 -1.13
N ILE A 194 5.26 2.88 -0.36
CA ILE A 194 3.88 3.40 -0.40
C ILE A 194 3.86 4.87 0.03
N ILE A 195 4.48 5.22 1.17
CA ILE A 195 4.56 6.60 1.67
C ILE A 195 5.02 7.57 0.59
N VAL A 196 6.06 7.21 -0.16
CA VAL A 196 6.63 8.09 -1.21
C VAL A 196 5.60 8.35 -2.31
N VAL A 197 4.81 7.35 -2.70
CA VAL A 197 3.78 7.48 -3.74
C VAL A 197 2.61 8.32 -3.25
N ASP A 198 2.12 8.08 -2.03
CA ASP A 198 1.03 8.86 -1.43
C ASP A 198 1.42 10.34 -1.26
N GLN A 199 2.69 10.62 -0.93
CA GLN A 199 3.21 11.98 -0.88
C GLN A 199 3.27 12.65 -2.26
N GLN A 200 3.54 11.90 -3.32
CA GLN A 200 3.45 12.41 -4.70
C GLN A 200 2.00 12.73 -5.07
N HIS A 201 1.04 11.87 -4.69
CA HIS A 201 -0.38 12.13 -4.88
C HIS A 201 -0.80 13.42 -4.17
N GLN A 202 -0.40 13.61 -2.90
CA GLN A 202 -0.67 14.84 -2.15
C GLN A 202 -0.10 16.08 -2.85
N SER A 203 1.14 16.01 -3.31
CA SER A 203 1.80 17.13 -3.99
C SER A 203 1.06 17.55 -5.25
N ILE A 204 0.60 16.58 -6.05
CA ILE A 204 -0.19 16.83 -7.26
C ILE A 204 -1.54 17.45 -6.90
N LEU A 205 -2.23 16.94 -5.88
CA LEU A 205 -3.53 17.44 -5.43
C LEU A 205 -3.41 18.88 -4.87
N LEU A 206 -2.39 19.15 -4.06
CA LEU A 206 -2.11 20.49 -3.56
C LEU A 206 -1.88 21.47 -4.71
N TYR A 207 -1.06 21.10 -5.69
CA TYR A 207 -0.80 21.93 -6.87
C TYR A 207 -2.08 22.18 -7.68
N ALA A 208 -2.88 21.12 -7.92
CA ALA A 208 -4.15 21.23 -8.63
C ALA A 208 -5.17 22.14 -7.91
N LEU A 209 -5.10 22.19 -6.58
CA LEU A 209 -5.92 23.09 -5.74
C LEU A 209 -5.34 24.51 -5.60
N GLY A 210 -4.25 24.85 -6.33
CA GLY A 210 -3.60 26.15 -6.25
C GLY A 210 -2.84 26.37 -4.94
N LYS A 211 -2.51 25.33 -4.22
CA LYS A 211 -1.72 25.35 -2.97
C LYS A 211 -0.26 25.02 -3.23
N TYR A 212 0.63 25.40 -2.32
CA TYR A 212 2.03 25.03 -2.39
C TYR A 212 2.16 23.48 -2.25
N PRO A 213 2.85 22.80 -3.18
CA PRO A 213 2.81 21.34 -3.27
C PRO A 213 3.62 20.58 -2.20
N VAL A 214 4.55 21.26 -1.51
CA VAL A 214 5.44 20.69 -0.50
C VAL A 214 5.49 21.56 0.76
N PRO A 215 4.37 21.70 1.49
CA PRO A 215 4.25 22.66 2.58
C PRO A 215 5.05 22.30 3.84
N GLU A 216 5.30 21.00 4.04
CA GLU A 216 5.87 20.48 5.28
C GLU A 216 7.33 20.04 5.09
N VAL A 217 8.17 20.31 6.08
CA VAL A 217 9.57 19.82 6.13
C VAL A 217 9.60 18.37 6.64
N PHE A 218 8.76 18.07 7.62
CA PHE A 218 8.59 16.73 8.17
C PHE A 218 7.11 16.35 8.16
N MET A 219 6.81 15.14 7.72
CA MET A 219 5.46 14.60 7.78
C MET A 219 5.05 14.36 9.24
N LYS A 220 3.82 14.73 9.57
CA LYS A 220 3.18 14.48 10.87
C LYS A 220 2.54 13.10 10.91
N THR A 221 2.01 12.71 12.06
CA THR A 221 1.25 11.47 12.26
C THR A 221 -0.03 11.68 13.09
N ASP A 222 -0.42 12.95 13.28
CA ASP A 222 -1.58 13.33 14.09
C ASP A 222 -2.93 12.91 13.46
N LYS A 223 -2.96 12.71 12.15
CA LYS A 223 -4.13 12.21 11.41
C LYS A 223 -4.08 10.72 11.09
N ALA A 224 -3.05 10.02 11.55
CA ALA A 224 -2.93 8.59 11.30
C ALA A 224 -4.18 7.83 11.78
N ALA A 225 -4.72 6.97 10.91
CA ALA A 225 -5.76 6.04 11.30
C ALA A 225 -5.21 5.03 12.29
N LYS A 226 -6.05 4.60 13.24
CA LYS A 226 -5.65 3.63 14.27
C LYS A 226 -6.38 2.32 14.03
N PRO A 227 -5.70 1.18 14.20
CA PRO A 227 -6.39 -0.11 14.31
C PRO A 227 -7.45 -0.04 15.42
N ALA A 228 -8.61 -0.65 15.17
CA ALA A 228 -9.70 -0.75 16.13
C ALA A 228 -9.35 -1.74 17.26
#